data_6528bb2808caee23982701e016eba266
#
_entry.id   6528bb2808caee23982701e016eba266
#
_cell.length_a   1.000
_cell.length_b   1.000
_cell.length_c   1.000
_cell.angle_alpha   90.00
_cell.angle_beta   90.00
_cell.angle_gamma   90.00
#
_symmetry.space_group_name_H-M   'P 1'
#
loop_
_entity.id
_entity.type
_entity.pdbx_description
1 polymer ?
#
loop_
_entity_poly.entity_id
_entity_poly.type
_entity_poly.pdbx_seq_one_letter_code
_entity_poly.pdbx_strand_id
1 'polypeptide(L)'
;MEEDDPEKENFFSSTISECIKESGYTSFQRVYVGSSFCSQYFLSITANMMRQIRSYCESFMIKITLVIPIVTQKNLNKVKEKLYELVYIAGDCLDEITVNDFGMLLFIDENYVKSINLGRLFMKDYRERRYEEYFHSCLQPKIMNPVMMDFIKSYRVTGFEFDPTHREMDFIHIPSEMTVGIHYPYCYQTVGHICEVGSIHVPLEQKFRPSHPCQLECEKVTLSYQAAEGMHYYKKGRAVFFENTECNIINRKEIRLIYTPKLIGGEHT
;
A
#
# COMPACT_ATOMS: atom_id res chain seq x y z
N MET A 1 -26.44 2.63 18.52
CA MET A 1 -26.88 1.73 17.44
C MET A 1 -26.85 2.59 16.19
N GLU A 2 -25.72 2.51 15.45
CA GLU A 2 -25.65 3.11 14.11
C GLU A 2 -26.46 2.22 13.19
N GLU A 3 -27.48 2.77 12.55
CA GLU A 3 -28.30 2.09 11.58
C GLU A 3 -27.42 1.59 10.43
N ASP A 4 -27.56 0.31 10.11
CA ASP A 4 -26.92 -0.31 8.97
C ASP A 4 -27.43 0.38 7.69
N ASP A 5 -26.57 1.16 7.06
CA ASP A 5 -26.88 1.85 5.81
C ASP A 5 -26.73 0.84 4.65
N PRO A 6 -27.83 0.38 4.02
CA PRO A 6 -27.78 -0.63 2.97
C PRO A 6 -27.02 -0.18 1.71
N GLU A 7 -26.81 1.12 1.51
CA GLU A 7 -25.98 1.61 0.41
C GLU A 7 -24.49 1.29 0.60
N LYS A 8 -24.03 1.14 1.86
CA LYS A 8 -22.63 0.77 2.16
C LYS A 8 -22.34 -0.72 1.98
N GLU A 9 -23.34 -1.59 2.09
CA GLU A 9 -23.17 -3.04 1.83
C GLU A 9 -22.82 -3.32 0.37
N ASN A 10 -23.42 -2.58 -0.56
CA ASN A 10 -23.15 -2.72 -1.99
C ASN A 10 -21.79 -2.15 -2.42
N PHE A 11 -21.22 -1.22 -1.65
CA PHE A 11 -19.98 -0.54 -2.06
C PHE A 11 -18.78 -1.48 -2.17
N PHE A 12 -18.56 -2.36 -1.17
CA PHE A 12 -17.42 -3.27 -1.19
C PHE A 12 -17.53 -4.33 -2.30
N SER A 13 -18.71 -4.92 -2.47
CA SER A 13 -18.96 -5.90 -3.53
C SER A 13 -18.86 -5.28 -4.91
N SER A 14 -19.34 -4.04 -5.10
CA SER A 14 -19.20 -3.31 -6.37
C SER A 14 -17.73 -3.00 -6.67
N THR A 15 -16.96 -2.54 -5.67
CA THR A 15 -15.53 -2.25 -5.83
C THR A 15 -14.75 -3.49 -6.24
N ILE A 16 -15.02 -4.66 -5.65
CA ILE A 16 -14.36 -5.91 -6.06
C ILE A 16 -14.77 -6.31 -7.48
N SER A 17 -16.04 -6.19 -7.81
CA SER A 17 -16.53 -6.49 -9.17
C SER A 17 -15.89 -5.58 -10.22
N GLU A 18 -15.72 -4.31 -9.90
CA GLU A 18 -14.98 -3.37 -10.75
C GLU A 18 -13.51 -3.75 -10.88
N CYS A 19 -12.85 -4.10 -9.78
CA CYS A 19 -11.46 -4.58 -9.79
C CYS A 19 -11.29 -5.82 -10.68
N ILE A 20 -12.21 -6.79 -10.62
CA ILE A 20 -12.20 -7.97 -11.49
C ILE A 20 -12.34 -7.54 -12.95
N LYS A 21 -13.29 -6.67 -13.25
CA LYS A 21 -13.55 -6.19 -14.61
C LYS A 21 -12.36 -5.40 -15.18
N GLU A 22 -11.78 -4.51 -14.40
CA GLU A 22 -10.67 -3.66 -14.82
C GLU A 22 -9.35 -4.42 -14.95
N SER A 23 -9.07 -5.32 -14.02
CA SER A 23 -7.81 -6.09 -14.01
C SER A 23 -7.75 -7.18 -15.07
N GLY A 24 -8.90 -7.63 -15.57
CA GLY A 24 -9.01 -8.78 -16.47
C GLY A 24 -8.79 -10.14 -15.78
N TYR A 25 -8.59 -10.17 -14.46
CA TYR A 25 -8.48 -11.41 -13.68
C TYR A 25 -9.86 -11.92 -13.28
N THR A 26 -10.02 -13.23 -13.21
CA THR A 26 -11.30 -13.87 -12.89
C THR A 26 -11.56 -14.02 -11.40
N SER A 27 -10.51 -13.95 -10.57
CA SER A 27 -10.62 -14.11 -9.13
C SER A 27 -9.40 -13.51 -8.41
N PHE A 28 -9.57 -13.22 -7.13
CA PHE A 28 -8.52 -12.80 -6.21
C PHE A 28 -8.39 -13.80 -5.08
N GLN A 29 -7.16 -14.05 -4.64
CA GLN A 29 -6.87 -14.90 -3.48
C GLN A 29 -6.74 -14.10 -2.19
N ARG A 30 -6.62 -12.77 -2.29
CA ARG A 30 -6.29 -11.89 -1.17
C ARG A 30 -6.83 -10.48 -1.36
N VAL A 31 -7.27 -9.89 -0.27
CA VAL A 31 -7.66 -8.48 -0.19
C VAL A 31 -6.67 -7.74 0.71
N TYR A 32 -6.16 -6.61 0.22
CA TYR A 32 -5.29 -5.71 0.96
C TYR A 32 -6.14 -4.58 1.57
N VAL A 33 -6.15 -4.49 2.89
CA VAL A 33 -6.96 -3.51 3.64
C VAL A 33 -6.05 -2.53 4.35
N GLY A 34 -6.16 -1.26 4.04
CA GLY A 34 -5.33 -0.21 4.64
C GLY A 34 -4.67 0.70 3.60
N SER A 35 -3.53 1.25 3.94
CA SER A 35 -2.78 2.14 3.05
C SER A 35 -1.29 2.12 3.38
N SER A 36 -0.44 2.04 2.40
CA SER A 36 1.01 2.20 2.60
C SER A 36 1.41 3.64 2.95
N PHE A 37 0.59 4.62 2.60
CA PHE A 37 1.00 6.03 2.56
C PHE A 37 0.31 6.93 3.58
N CYS A 38 -0.92 6.62 4.00
CA CYS A 38 -1.75 7.57 4.74
C CYS A 38 -2.34 6.99 6.02
N SER A 39 -1.89 7.49 7.18
CA SER A 39 -2.45 7.10 8.48
C SER A 39 -3.88 7.59 8.70
N GLN A 40 -4.31 8.70 8.09
CA GLN A 40 -5.70 9.15 8.20
C GLN A 40 -6.66 8.19 7.49
N TYR A 41 -6.28 7.71 6.31
CA TYR A 41 -7.06 6.68 5.62
C TYR A 41 -7.13 5.38 6.44
N PHE A 42 -6.02 4.93 7.00
CA PHE A 42 -6.02 3.75 7.87
C PHE A 42 -6.94 3.91 9.09
N LEU A 43 -6.91 5.09 9.71
CA LEU A 43 -7.76 5.41 10.87
C LEU A 43 -9.25 5.54 10.53
N SER A 44 -9.60 5.80 9.28
CA SER A 44 -10.99 5.91 8.83
C SER A 44 -11.69 4.58 8.60
N ILE A 45 -10.94 3.47 8.55
CA ILE A 45 -11.52 2.14 8.40
C ILE A 45 -12.39 1.84 9.63
N THR A 46 -13.70 1.73 9.42
CA THR A 46 -14.64 1.45 10.50
C THR A 46 -14.71 -0.05 10.83
N ALA A 47 -15.17 -0.36 12.04
CA ALA A 47 -15.42 -1.73 12.45
C ALA A 47 -16.44 -2.43 11.52
N ASN A 48 -17.46 -1.68 11.07
CA ASN A 48 -18.48 -2.20 10.15
C ASN A 48 -17.89 -2.56 8.79
N MET A 49 -17.10 -1.65 8.17
CA MET A 49 -16.36 -1.95 6.93
C MET A 49 -15.53 -3.23 7.07
N MET A 50 -14.81 -3.36 8.18
CA MET A 50 -13.96 -4.53 8.39
C MET A 50 -14.76 -5.82 8.56
N ARG A 51 -15.93 -5.78 9.22
CA ARG A 51 -16.84 -6.95 9.32
C ARG A 51 -17.37 -7.37 7.95
N GLN A 52 -17.76 -6.41 7.10
CA GLN A 52 -18.22 -6.69 5.73
C GLN A 52 -17.11 -7.33 4.89
N ILE A 53 -15.89 -6.78 4.95
CA ILE A 53 -14.71 -7.36 4.28
C ILE A 53 -14.47 -8.80 4.76
N ARG A 54 -14.50 -9.03 6.08
CA ARG A 54 -14.33 -10.35 6.66
C ARG A 54 -15.39 -11.31 6.16
N SER A 55 -16.68 -10.94 6.23
CA SER A 55 -17.80 -11.79 5.78
C SER A 55 -17.65 -12.20 4.32
N TYR A 56 -17.26 -11.25 3.46
CA TYR A 56 -16.96 -11.54 2.06
C TYR A 56 -15.79 -12.51 1.92
N CYS A 57 -14.69 -12.26 2.62
CA CYS A 57 -13.50 -13.11 2.56
C CYS A 57 -13.76 -14.54 3.05
N GLU A 58 -14.56 -14.70 4.10
CA GLU A 58 -15.00 -16.02 4.59
C GLU A 58 -15.83 -16.75 3.53
N SER A 59 -16.77 -16.06 2.88
CA SER A 59 -17.66 -16.65 1.87
C SER A 59 -16.92 -17.17 0.64
N PHE A 60 -15.81 -16.52 0.28
CA PHE A 60 -15.03 -16.85 -0.91
C PHE A 60 -13.65 -17.46 -0.60
N MET A 61 -13.38 -17.80 0.66
CA MET A 61 -12.08 -18.33 1.13
C MET A 61 -10.88 -17.43 0.77
N ILE A 62 -11.09 -16.12 0.79
CA ILE A 62 -10.08 -15.11 0.48
C ILE A 62 -9.35 -14.70 1.76
N LYS A 63 -8.04 -14.50 1.67
CA LYS A 63 -7.22 -14.02 2.79
C LYS A 63 -7.17 -12.49 2.86
N ILE A 64 -6.92 -11.98 4.07
CA ILE A 64 -6.75 -10.55 4.32
C ILE A 64 -5.27 -10.27 4.63
N THR A 65 -4.75 -9.22 4.01
CA THR A 65 -3.50 -8.55 4.42
C THR A 65 -3.84 -7.16 4.95
N LEU A 66 -3.50 -6.85 6.19
CA LEU A 66 -3.59 -5.48 6.71
C LEU A 66 -2.35 -4.69 6.32
N VAL A 67 -2.56 -3.50 5.75
CA VAL A 67 -1.47 -2.62 5.29
C VAL A 67 -1.33 -1.44 6.24
N ILE A 68 -0.21 -1.40 6.96
CA ILE A 68 0.08 -0.36 7.94
C ILE A 68 0.90 0.74 7.28
N PRO A 69 0.42 2.00 7.35
CA PRO A 69 1.11 3.14 6.73
C PRO A 69 2.36 3.55 7.51
N ILE A 70 3.10 4.48 6.92
CA ILE A 70 4.05 5.30 7.67
C ILE A 70 3.29 6.12 8.72
N VAL A 71 3.76 6.09 9.97
CA VAL A 71 3.07 6.66 11.12
C VAL A 71 3.90 7.78 11.75
N THR A 72 3.28 8.93 12.00
CA THR A 72 3.91 9.99 12.77
C THR A 72 3.69 9.76 14.27
N GLN A 73 4.58 10.27 15.10
CA GLN A 73 4.47 10.16 16.56
C GLN A 73 3.09 10.61 17.09
N LYS A 74 2.52 11.64 16.49
CA LYS A 74 1.19 12.15 16.86
C LYS A 74 0.06 11.12 16.71
N ASN A 75 0.16 10.26 15.69
CA ASN A 75 -0.87 9.27 15.37
C ASN A 75 -0.54 7.85 15.88
N LEU A 76 0.61 7.66 16.49
CA LEU A 76 1.12 6.32 16.83
C LEU A 76 0.13 5.52 17.69
N ASN A 77 -0.33 6.09 18.80
CA ASN A 77 -1.24 5.38 19.68
C ASN A 77 -2.58 5.07 19.00
N LYS A 78 -3.14 6.04 18.27
CA LYS A 78 -4.38 5.84 17.53
C LYS A 78 -4.26 4.73 16.47
N VAL A 79 -3.12 4.66 15.77
CA VAL A 79 -2.88 3.60 14.78
C VAL A 79 -2.72 2.25 15.46
N LYS A 80 -2.05 2.18 16.60
CA LYS A 80 -1.95 0.93 17.40
C LYS A 80 -3.32 0.43 17.88
N GLU A 81 -4.13 1.32 18.45
CA GLU A 81 -5.50 1.00 18.88
C GLU A 81 -6.36 0.50 17.72
N LYS A 82 -6.33 1.22 16.60
CA LYS A 82 -7.03 0.82 15.37
C LYS A 82 -6.53 -0.53 14.84
N LEU A 83 -5.25 -0.79 14.88
CA LEU A 83 -4.68 -2.07 14.47
C LEU A 83 -5.21 -3.22 15.33
N TYR A 84 -5.25 -3.06 16.66
CA TYR A 84 -5.85 -4.06 17.56
C TYR A 84 -7.31 -4.35 17.19
N GLU A 85 -8.10 -3.31 16.97
CA GLU A 85 -9.49 -3.43 16.55
C GLU A 85 -9.62 -4.23 15.24
N LEU A 86 -8.88 -3.84 14.20
CA LEU A 86 -8.96 -4.45 12.87
C LEU A 86 -8.45 -5.90 12.87
N VAL A 87 -7.38 -6.21 13.60
CA VAL A 87 -6.87 -7.58 13.76
C VAL A 87 -7.90 -8.47 14.44
N TYR A 88 -8.52 -7.98 15.52
CA TYR A 88 -9.56 -8.71 16.23
C TYR A 88 -10.77 -9.03 15.33
N ILE A 89 -11.23 -8.03 14.56
CA ILE A 89 -12.38 -8.22 13.65
C ILE A 89 -12.02 -9.15 12.48
N ALA A 90 -10.81 -9.02 11.91
CA ALA A 90 -10.37 -9.86 10.78
C ALA A 90 -10.30 -11.35 11.14
N GLY A 91 -9.97 -11.67 12.38
CA GLY A 91 -9.92 -13.03 12.90
C GLY A 91 -9.04 -13.96 12.05
N ASP A 92 -9.56 -15.14 11.71
CA ASP A 92 -8.83 -16.17 10.96
C ASP A 92 -8.64 -15.86 9.47
N CYS A 93 -9.35 -14.86 8.94
CA CYS A 93 -9.12 -14.36 7.59
C CYS A 93 -7.81 -13.59 7.48
N LEU A 94 -7.32 -12.99 8.60
CA LEU A 94 -6.05 -12.29 8.62
C LEU A 94 -4.89 -13.27 8.51
N ASP A 95 -4.12 -13.11 7.45
CA ASP A 95 -2.99 -13.96 7.11
C ASP A 95 -1.65 -13.25 7.27
N GLU A 96 -1.59 -11.99 6.83
CA GLU A 96 -0.37 -11.20 6.80
C GLU A 96 -0.62 -9.75 7.25
N ILE A 97 0.46 -9.11 7.71
CA ILE A 97 0.50 -7.66 7.96
C ILE A 97 1.64 -7.07 7.16
N THR A 98 1.34 -6.14 6.27
CA THR A 98 2.35 -5.37 5.53
C THR A 98 2.66 -4.09 6.28
N VAL A 99 3.94 -3.85 6.57
CA VAL A 99 4.42 -2.67 7.29
C VAL A 99 5.21 -1.75 6.37
N ASN A 100 5.09 -0.44 6.60
CA ASN A 100 5.81 0.58 5.83
C ASN A 100 6.65 1.53 6.72
N ASP A 101 6.86 1.13 7.99
CA ASP A 101 7.52 1.94 9.02
C ASP A 101 8.29 1.04 9.97
N PHE A 102 9.55 1.39 10.29
CA PHE A 102 10.39 0.60 11.19
C PHE A 102 9.82 0.52 12.61
N GLY A 103 9.25 1.61 13.13
CA GLY A 103 8.65 1.61 14.47
C GLY A 103 7.45 0.67 14.54
N MET A 104 6.66 0.60 13.47
CA MET A 104 5.55 -0.34 13.37
C MET A 104 6.03 -1.78 13.14
N LEU A 105 7.14 -2.01 12.43
CA LEU A 105 7.75 -3.34 12.31
C LEU A 105 8.09 -3.92 13.68
N LEU A 106 8.81 -3.16 14.50
CA LEU A 106 9.16 -3.56 15.88
C LEU A 106 7.91 -3.89 16.70
N PHE A 107 6.94 -2.99 16.69
CA PHE A 107 5.70 -3.17 17.45
C PHE A 107 4.90 -4.41 17.00
N ILE A 108 4.81 -4.68 15.71
CA ILE A 108 4.05 -5.82 15.18
C ILE A 108 4.77 -7.11 15.45
N ASP A 109 6.08 -7.16 15.30
CA ASP A 109 6.88 -8.35 15.60
C ASP A 109 6.77 -8.78 17.07
N GLU A 110 6.69 -7.83 18.00
CA GLU A 110 6.54 -8.11 19.42
C GLU A 110 5.11 -8.55 19.81
N ASN A 111 4.09 -8.04 19.14
CA ASN A 111 2.69 -8.15 19.61
C ASN A 111 1.80 -9.09 18.78
N TYR A 112 2.23 -9.50 17.58
CA TYR A 112 1.42 -10.34 16.69
C TYR A 112 2.20 -11.53 16.16
N VAL A 113 1.50 -12.65 15.92
CA VAL A 113 2.08 -13.93 15.42
C VAL A 113 1.91 -14.10 13.91
N LYS A 114 1.37 -13.10 13.23
CA LYS A 114 1.12 -13.17 11.78
C LYS A 114 2.38 -12.92 10.96
N SER A 115 2.39 -13.41 9.73
CA SER A 115 3.46 -13.14 8.76
C SER A 115 3.58 -11.64 8.49
N ILE A 116 4.80 -11.15 8.38
CA ILE A 116 5.10 -9.74 8.17
C ILE A 116 5.72 -9.55 6.79
N ASN A 117 5.11 -8.68 5.99
CA ASN A 117 5.71 -8.22 4.73
C ASN A 117 6.28 -6.81 4.91
N LEU A 118 7.44 -6.57 4.36
CA LEU A 118 7.96 -5.21 4.21
C LEU A 118 7.33 -4.57 2.97
N GLY A 119 6.60 -3.50 3.21
CA GLY A 119 5.85 -2.81 2.17
C GLY A 119 6.70 -1.86 1.31
N ARG A 120 6.03 -1.24 0.37
CA ARG A 120 6.60 -0.39 -0.71
C ARG A 120 7.55 0.71 -0.22
N LEU A 121 7.34 1.26 0.98
CA LEU A 121 8.17 2.35 1.48
C LEU A 121 9.56 1.92 1.98
N PHE A 122 9.78 0.63 2.18
CA PHE A 122 11.12 0.08 2.41
C PHE A 122 11.92 -0.06 1.12
N MET A 123 11.25 -0.11 -0.03
CA MET A 123 11.85 -0.34 -1.33
C MET A 123 12.24 0.98 -1.99
N LYS A 124 13.40 1.52 -1.58
CA LYS A 124 13.93 2.77 -2.14
C LYS A 124 14.81 2.48 -3.35
N ASP A 125 14.19 2.00 -4.41
CA ASP A 125 14.89 1.69 -5.64
C ASP A 125 15.27 2.93 -6.45
N TYR A 126 16.11 2.73 -7.46
CA TYR A 126 16.61 3.77 -8.33
C TYR A 126 15.53 4.20 -9.35
N ARG A 127 14.72 5.19 -8.98
CA ARG A 127 13.58 5.68 -9.80
C ARG A 127 13.87 6.97 -10.54
N GLU A 128 15.04 7.55 -10.31
CA GLU A 128 15.41 8.83 -10.90
C GLU A 128 16.03 8.63 -12.27
N ARG A 129 15.29 8.98 -13.32
CA ARG A 129 15.69 8.79 -14.72
C ARG A 129 16.90 9.60 -15.12
N ARG A 130 17.11 10.77 -14.52
CA ARG A 130 18.29 11.63 -14.83
C ARG A 130 19.62 10.94 -14.56
N TYR A 131 19.63 9.92 -13.73
CA TYR A 131 20.81 9.14 -13.36
C TYR A 131 20.77 7.71 -13.89
N GLU A 132 20.01 7.47 -14.95
CA GLU A 132 19.80 6.13 -15.49
C GLU A 132 21.11 5.45 -15.90
N GLU A 133 22.00 6.17 -16.58
CA GLU A 133 23.32 5.66 -16.98
C GLU A 133 24.17 5.27 -15.76
N TYR A 134 24.11 6.06 -14.69
CA TYR A 134 24.85 5.78 -13.46
C TYR A 134 24.33 4.52 -12.75
N PHE A 135 23.03 4.28 -12.78
CA PHE A 135 22.40 3.18 -12.08
C PHE A 135 22.11 1.96 -12.97
N HIS A 136 22.48 1.97 -14.25
CA HIS A 136 22.09 0.93 -15.19
C HIS A 136 22.54 -0.50 -14.78
N SER A 137 23.64 -0.61 -14.02
CA SER A 137 24.15 -1.90 -13.51
C SER A 137 23.57 -2.31 -12.15
N CYS A 138 22.77 -1.45 -11.52
CA CYS A 138 22.20 -1.71 -10.19
C CYS A 138 20.82 -2.38 -10.32
N LEU A 139 20.79 -3.64 -10.71
CA LEU A 139 19.54 -4.39 -10.90
C LEU A 139 18.93 -4.91 -9.60
N GLN A 140 19.74 -5.05 -8.54
CA GLN A 140 19.26 -5.53 -7.25
C GLN A 140 18.49 -4.43 -6.50
N PRO A 141 17.34 -4.78 -5.88
CA PRO A 141 16.67 -3.89 -4.94
C PRO A 141 17.59 -3.51 -3.78
N LYS A 142 17.61 -2.24 -3.42
CA LYS A 142 18.47 -1.71 -2.33
C LYS A 142 18.26 -2.41 -0.99
N ILE A 143 17.06 -2.90 -0.73
CA ILE A 143 16.74 -3.65 0.50
C ILE A 143 17.60 -4.91 0.62
N MET A 144 18.07 -5.47 -0.49
CA MET A 144 18.86 -6.71 -0.52
C MET A 144 20.33 -6.51 -0.12
N ASN A 145 20.71 -5.34 0.39
CA ASN A 145 22.08 -5.19 0.92
C ASN A 145 22.26 -6.04 2.20
N PRO A 146 23.48 -6.54 2.47
CA PRO A 146 23.75 -7.47 3.56
C PRO A 146 23.30 -6.97 4.94
N VAL A 147 23.53 -5.68 5.23
CA VAL A 147 23.17 -5.07 6.53
C VAL A 147 21.66 -5.11 6.76
N MET A 148 20.88 -4.75 5.73
CA MET A 148 19.41 -4.81 5.82
C MET A 148 18.91 -6.24 5.89
N MET A 149 19.51 -7.15 5.14
CA MET A 149 19.11 -8.56 5.20
C MET A 149 19.41 -9.19 6.56
N ASP A 150 20.52 -8.87 7.19
CA ASP A 150 20.83 -9.32 8.55
C ASP A 150 19.90 -8.69 9.59
N PHE A 151 19.55 -7.42 9.43
CA PHE A 151 18.54 -6.77 10.27
C PHE A 151 17.17 -7.46 10.13
N ILE A 152 16.72 -7.72 8.90
CA ILE A 152 15.42 -8.34 8.62
C ILE A 152 15.33 -9.76 9.20
N LYS A 153 16.39 -10.53 9.18
CA LYS A 153 16.47 -11.87 9.80
C LYS A 153 16.17 -11.89 11.30
N SER A 154 16.35 -10.74 11.96
CA SER A 154 16.04 -10.60 13.40
C SER A 154 14.53 -10.51 13.67
N TYR A 155 13.71 -10.34 12.63
CA TYR A 155 12.26 -10.19 12.71
C TYR A 155 11.57 -11.28 11.88
N ARG A 156 10.28 -11.50 12.15
CA ARG A 156 9.47 -12.49 11.43
C ARG A 156 9.02 -12.00 10.04
N VAL A 157 9.92 -11.39 9.30
CA VAL A 157 9.66 -10.94 7.93
C VAL A 157 9.64 -12.14 7.00
N THR A 158 8.54 -12.32 6.30
CA THR A 158 8.29 -13.43 5.38
C THR A 158 8.09 -12.99 3.93
N GLY A 159 8.11 -11.69 3.66
CA GLY A 159 7.91 -11.21 2.30
C GLY A 159 8.23 -9.73 2.10
N PHE A 160 8.24 -9.38 0.83
CA PHE A 160 8.54 -8.04 0.35
C PHE A 160 7.52 -7.61 -0.69
N GLU A 161 7.18 -6.31 -0.69
CA GLU A 161 6.32 -5.71 -1.71
C GLU A 161 7.08 -4.63 -2.47
N PHE A 162 7.12 -4.74 -3.78
CA PHE A 162 7.85 -3.85 -4.67
C PHE A 162 6.92 -3.10 -5.62
N ASP A 163 7.41 -2.00 -6.13
CA ASP A 163 6.88 -1.32 -7.31
C ASP A 163 7.79 -1.62 -8.49
N PRO A 164 7.27 -2.06 -9.63
CA PRO A 164 8.09 -2.23 -10.82
C PRO A 164 8.64 -0.87 -11.23
N THR A 165 9.93 -0.83 -11.46
CA THR A 165 10.61 0.34 -12.01
C THR A 165 10.66 0.23 -13.53
N HIS A 166 11.12 1.28 -14.22
CA HIS A 166 11.39 1.22 -15.66
C HIS A 166 12.57 0.31 -16.02
N ARG A 167 13.20 -0.27 -15.01
CA ARG A 167 14.41 -1.07 -15.11
C ARG A 167 14.09 -2.50 -14.77
N GLU A 168 14.92 -3.39 -15.26
CA GLU A 168 14.95 -4.77 -14.84
C GLU A 168 15.29 -4.86 -13.35
N MET A 169 14.60 -5.74 -12.62
CA MET A 169 14.84 -6.01 -11.21
C MET A 169 15.29 -7.45 -11.02
N ASP A 170 16.47 -7.63 -10.44
CA ASP A 170 17.04 -8.94 -10.17
C ASP A 170 16.73 -9.39 -8.72
N PHE A 171 16.00 -10.47 -8.59
CA PHE A 171 15.58 -11.03 -7.31
C PHE A 171 16.36 -12.30 -6.90
N ILE A 172 17.52 -12.54 -7.49
CA ILE A 172 18.33 -13.75 -7.21
C ILE A 172 18.68 -13.91 -5.72
N HIS A 173 18.85 -12.80 -5.00
CA HIS A 173 19.23 -12.82 -3.59
C HIS A 173 18.04 -12.82 -2.62
N ILE A 174 16.81 -12.79 -3.12
CA ILE A 174 15.64 -12.96 -2.25
C ILE A 174 15.49 -14.45 -1.96
N PRO A 175 15.51 -14.87 -0.69
CA PRO A 175 15.32 -16.27 -0.32
C PRO A 175 14.04 -16.85 -0.94
N SER A 176 14.09 -18.11 -1.36
CA SER A 176 12.99 -18.75 -2.08
C SER A 176 11.71 -18.86 -1.23
N GLU A 177 11.88 -18.99 0.08
CA GLU A 177 10.78 -19.05 1.05
C GLU A 177 10.06 -17.73 1.28
N MET A 178 10.67 -16.61 0.90
CA MET A 178 10.05 -15.30 1.07
C MET A 178 9.08 -14.99 -0.07
N THR A 179 7.92 -14.45 0.26
CA THR A 179 6.96 -13.98 -0.75
C THR A 179 7.42 -12.67 -1.39
N VAL A 180 7.17 -12.54 -2.69
CA VAL A 180 7.41 -11.31 -3.43
C VAL A 180 6.10 -10.80 -4.01
N GLY A 181 5.67 -9.63 -3.56
CA GLY A 181 4.52 -8.92 -4.09
C GLY A 181 4.94 -7.78 -5.02
N ILE A 182 4.26 -7.63 -6.14
CA ILE A 182 4.48 -6.55 -7.11
C ILE A 182 3.18 -5.77 -7.27
N HIS A 183 3.24 -4.49 -6.97
CA HIS A 183 2.11 -3.57 -7.14
C HIS A 183 1.89 -3.24 -8.62
N TYR A 184 0.64 -3.29 -9.06
CA TYR A 184 0.26 -3.15 -10.45
C TYR A 184 -1.12 -2.49 -10.56
N PRO A 185 -1.40 -1.66 -11.55
CA PRO A 185 -0.48 -1.06 -12.53
C PRO A 185 0.18 0.24 -12.03
N TYR A 186 -0.19 0.73 -10.84
CA TYR A 186 0.27 2.01 -10.32
C TYR A 186 1.45 1.85 -9.38
N CYS A 187 2.61 2.33 -9.86
CA CYS A 187 3.84 2.35 -9.10
C CYS A 187 4.01 3.68 -8.38
N TYR A 188 4.37 3.67 -7.09
CA TYR A 188 4.59 4.93 -6.41
C TYR A 188 5.94 5.54 -6.78
N GLN A 189 5.96 6.83 -7.05
CA GLN A 189 7.16 7.61 -7.32
C GLN A 189 7.71 8.23 -6.05
N THR A 190 6.85 8.89 -5.29
CA THR A 190 7.24 9.58 -4.06
C THR A 190 6.05 9.76 -3.13
N VAL A 191 6.36 9.99 -1.86
CA VAL A 191 5.36 10.30 -0.83
C VAL A 191 5.85 11.46 0.04
N GLY A 192 4.96 12.43 0.27
CA GLY A 192 5.20 13.55 1.17
C GLY A 192 4.62 13.33 2.57
N HIS A 193 5.08 14.12 3.54
CA HIS A 193 4.46 14.16 4.86
C HIS A 193 3.20 15.06 4.91
N ILE A 194 3.05 15.93 3.94
CA ILE A 194 1.94 16.88 3.83
C ILE A 194 0.99 16.40 2.73
N CYS A 195 -0.30 16.45 3.03
CA CYS A 195 -1.35 16.19 2.05
C CYS A 195 -1.93 17.53 1.59
N GLU A 196 -1.64 17.91 0.37
CA GLU A 196 -2.15 19.17 -0.21
C GLU A 196 -3.67 19.14 -0.37
N VAL A 197 -4.21 18.00 -0.82
CA VAL A 197 -5.65 17.82 -1.00
C VAL A 197 -6.37 17.86 0.34
N GLY A 198 -5.92 17.08 1.34
CA GLY A 198 -6.53 17.06 2.67
C GLY A 198 -6.33 18.35 3.48
N SER A 199 -5.54 19.30 2.98
CA SER A 199 -5.34 20.61 3.61
C SER A 199 -5.96 21.76 2.82
N ILE A 200 -6.82 21.48 1.84
CA ILE A 200 -7.39 22.51 0.96
C ILE A 200 -8.22 23.55 1.73
N HIS A 201 -8.93 23.11 2.76
CA HIS A 201 -9.79 23.96 3.62
C HIS A 201 -9.08 24.53 4.86
N VAL A 202 -7.76 24.24 4.99
CA VAL A 202 -7.00 24.62 6.16
C VAL A 202 -6.38 26.01 5.96
N PRO A 203 -6.41 26.90 6.97
CA PRO A 203 -5.71 28.18 6.90
C PRO A 203 -4.23 28.04 6.57
N LEU A 204 -3.68 28.98 5.83
CA LEU A 204 -2.30 28.92 5.29
C LEU A 204 -1.25 28.60 6.38
N GLU A 205 -1.40 29.18 7.55
CA GLU A 205 -0.48 29.02 8.69
C GLU A 205 -0.47 27.60 9.25
N GLN A 206 -1.49 26.81 8.95
CA GLN A 206 -1.64 25.43 9.41
C GLN A 206 -1.47 24.41 8.29
N LYS A 207 -1.47 24.85 7.03
CA LYS A 207 -1.53 24.00 5.83
C LYS A 207 -0.37 23.02 5.70
N PHE A 208 0.81 23.42 6.16
CA PHE A 208 2.03 22.65 6.01
C PHE A 208 2.42 21.82 7.24
N ARG A 209 1.45 21.51 8.11
CA ARG A 209 1.67 20.67 9.29
C ARG A 209 1.47 19.19 8.95
N PRO A 210 2.43 18.31 9.28
CA PRO A 210 2.25 16.87 9.13
C PRO A 210 1.10 16.35 9.98
N SER A 211 0.46 15.27 9.53
CA SER A 211 -0.64 14.60 10.24
C SER A 211 -1.84 15.53 10.52
N HIS A 212 -2.12 16.40 9.58
CA HIS A 212 -3.30 17.25 9.64
C HIS A 212 -4.57 16.36 9.55
N PRO A 213 -5.59 16.57 10.40
CA PRO A 213 -6.88 15.94 10.23
C PRO A 213 -7.49 16.34 8.88
N CYS A 214 -8.07 15.40 8.17
CA CYS A 214 -8.75 15.63 6.90
C CYS A 214 -10.04 14.80 6.85
N GLN A 215 -10.91 15.13 5.90
CA GLN A 215 -12.15 14.40 5.63
C GLN A 215 -11.99 13.41 4.46
N LEU A 216 -10.76 13.01 4.17
CA LEU A 216 -10.42 12.13 3.06
C LEU A 216 -10.81 12.69 1.67
N GLU A 217 -10.68 13.98 1.48
CA GLU A 217 -11.01 14.67 0.22
C GLU A 217 -10.33 14.01 -1.00
N CYS A 218 -9.18 13.37 -0.76
CA CYS A 218 -8.47 12.62 -1.78
C CYS A 218 -9.20 11.35 -2.27
N GLU A 219 -10.25 10.87 -1.62
CA GLU A 219 -11.07 9.79 -2.17
C GLU A 219 -11.78 10.21 -3.45
N LYS A 220 -12.16 11.48 -3.52
CA LYS A 220 -12.89 12.07 -4.66
C LYS A 220 -12.00 12.80 -5.65
N VAL A 221 -10.72 13.04 -5.30
CA VAL A 221 -9.83 13.87 -6.10
C VAL A 221 -8.51 13.15 -6.35
N THR A 222 -8.18 12.99 -7.61
CA THR A 222 -6.84 12.59 -8.08
C THR A 222 -6.34 13.68 -9.04
N LEU A 223 -5.18 14.23 -8.76
CA LEU A 223 -4.55 15.19 -9.67
C LEU A 223 -3.70 14.42 -10.67
N SER A 224 -3.78 14.79 -11.94
CA SER A 224 -2.91 14.24 -12.97
C SER A 224 -2.10 15.35 -13.62
N TYR A 225 -0.85 15.07 -13.95
CA TYR A 225 0.03 16.02 -14.62
C TYR A 225 1.10 15.30 -15.44
N GLN A 226 1.57 15.98 -16.45
CA GLN A 226 2.66 15.50 -17.29
C GLN A 226 3.95 16.21 -16.89
N ALA A 227 4.99 15.45 -16.60
CA ALA A 227 6.31 16.02 -16.34
C ALA A 227 7.03 16.41 -17.64
N ALA A 228 8.08 17.22 -17.51
CA ALA A 228 8.85 17.72 -18.65
C ALA A 228 9.44 16.60 -19.52
N GLU A 229 9.79 15.47 -18.93
CA GLU A 229 10.28 14.27 -19.61
C GLU A 229 9.18 13.44 -20.31
N GLY A 230 7.94 13.92 -20.33
CA GLY A 230 6.79 13.25 -20.96
C GLY A 230 6.11 12.19 -20.09
N MET A 231 6.60 11.95 -18.89
CA MET A 231 5.96 11.02 -17.95
C MET A 231 4.65 11.58 -17.42
N HIS A 232 3.64 10.73 -17.37
CA HIS A 232 2.36 11.04 -16.76
C HIS A 232 2.34 10.59 -15.30
N TYR A 233 2.01 11.50 -14.39
CA TYR A 233 1.93 11.23 -12.97
C TYR A 233 0.52 11.46 -12.43
N TYR A 234 0.16 10.66 -11.43
CA TYR A 234 -1.08 10.75 -10.67
C TYR A 234 -0.76 11.04 -9.22
N LYS A 235 -1.35 12.09 -8.66
CA LYS A 235 -1.23 12.40 -7.24
C LYS A 235 -2.53 12.10 -6.52
N LYS A 236 -2.50 11.12 -5.62
CA LYS A 236 -3.60 10.78 -4.74
C LYS A 236 -3.21 11.02 -3.29
N GLY A 237 -3.90 11.93 -2.64
CA GLY A 237 -3.51 12.36 -1.31
C GLY A 237 -2.10 12.93 -1.28
N ARG A 238 -1.21 12.29 -0.54
CA ARG A 238 0.21 12.69 -0.42
C ARG A 238 1.20 11.85 -1.21
N ALA A 239 0.71 10.87 -1.95
CA ALA A 239 1.54 10.00 -2.77
C ALA A 239 1.39 10.33 -4.26
N VAL A 240 2.49 10.22 -4.99
CA VAL A 240 2.55 10.38 -6.43
C VAL A 240 2.84 9.03 -7.06
N PHE A 241 2.11 8.72 -8.12
CA PHE A 241 2.18 7.46 -8.84
C PHE A 241 2.42 7.71 -10.33
N PHE A 242 2.94 6.70 -10.99
CA PHE A 242 2.93 6.58 -12.44
C PHE A 242 2.37 5.21 -12.82
N GLU A 243 1.83 5.09 -14.01
CA GLU A 243 1.38 3.81 -14.53
C GLU A 243 2.55 3.07 -15.16
N ASN A 244 2.74 1.82 -14.76
CA ASN A 244 3.73 0.93 -15.35
C ASN A 244 3.14 -0.49 -15.41
N THR A 245 2.84 -0.91 -16.62
CA THR A 245 2.31 -2.25 -16.92
C THR A 245 3.41 -3.24 -17.27
N GLU A 246 4.63 -2.77 -17.45
CA GLU A 246 5.79 -3.61 -17.73
C GLU A 246 6.50 -3.97 -16.42
N CYS A 247 6.64 -5.25 -16.17
CA CYS A 247 7.32 -5.76 -14.97
C CYS A 247 8.47 -6.65 -15.40
N ASN A 248 9.65 -6.06 -15.54
CA ASN A 248 10.87 -6.74 -15.97
C ASN A 248 11.60 -7.32 -14.75
N ILE A 249 11.15 -8.51 -14.30
CA ILE A 249 11.75 -9.22 -13.17
C ILE A 249 12.49 -10.44 -13.69
N ILE A 250 13.73 -10.59 -13.24
CA ILE A 250 14.56 -11.76 -13.54
C ILE A 250 14.86 -12.55 -12.26
N ASN A 251 15.22 -13.82 -12.46
CA ASN A 251 15.62 -14.75 -11.41
C ASN A 251 14.55 -15.02 -10.33
N ARG A 252 13.28 -14.78 -10.64
CA ARG A 252 12.14 -15.14 -9.77
C ARG A 252 10.93 -15.55 -10.61
N LYS A 253 10.41 -16.77 -10.36
CA LYS A 253 9.24 -17.30 -11.09
C LYS A 253 7.92 -17.05 -10.35
N GLU A 254 7.95 -17.13 -9.02
CA GLU A 254 6.77 -16.99 -8.19
C GLU A 254 6.65 -15.56 -7.68
N ILE A 255 5.67 -14.83 -8.21
CA ILE A 255 5.39 -13.44 -7.89
C ILE A 255 3.90 -13.30 -7.63
N ARG A 256 3.55 -12.60 -6.56
CA ARG A 256 2.20 -12.17 -6.28
C ARG A 256 1.95 -10.81 -6.93
N LEU A 257 0.98 -10.73 -7.84
CA LEU A 257 0.53 -9.45 -8.37
C LEU A 257 -0.46 -8.80 -7.38
N ILE A 258 -0.18 -7.57 -7.00
CA ILE A 258 -1.02 -6.77 -6.10
C ILE A 258 -1.69 -5.68 -6.93
N TYR A 259 -2.91 -5.96 -7.35
CA TYR A 259 -3.67 -5.03 -8.17
C TYR A 259 -4.15 -3.83 -7.36
N THR A 260 -3.86 -2.64 -7.84
CA THR A 260 -4.41 -1.39 -7.31
C THR A 260 -5.47 -0.90 -8.28
N PRO A 261 -6.74 -0.79 -7.89
CA PRO A 261 -7.79 -0.28 -8.77
C PRO A 261 -7.49 1.15 -9.19
N LYS A 262 -8.17 1.57 -10.22
CA LYS A 262 -7.98 2.89 -10.86
C LYS A 262 -7.90 4.01 -9.83
N LEU A 263 -6.80 4.75 -9.84
CA LEU A 263 -6.59 5.89 -8.95
C LEU A 263 -7.53 7.07 -9.27
N ILE A 264 -8.09 7.06 -10.45
CA ILE A 264 -8.97 8.11 -10.97
C ILE A 264 -10.39 7.75 -10.57
N GLY A 265 -10.84 8.24 -9.42
CA GLY A 265 -12.26 8.32 -9.10
C GLY A 265 -12.81 9.60 -9.73
N GLY A 266 -13.64 9.46 -10.75
CA GLY A 266 -14.31 10.57 -11.41
C GLY A 266 -14.37 10.36 -12.90
N GLU A 267 -15.57 10.42 -13.45
CA GLU A 267 -15.80 10.47 -14.88
C GLU A 267 -14.98 11.61 -15.48
N HIS A 268 -14.24 11.32 -16.54
CA HIS A 268 -13.68 12.35 -17.39
C HIS A 268 -14.84 13.10 -18.03
N THR A 269 -15.17 14.29 -17.54
CA THR A 269 -15.93 15.29 -18.28
C THR A 269 -14.95 16.15 -19.07
#